data_088ad2255a1529027fb233b986b554eb
#
_entry.id   088ad2255a1529027fb233b986b554eb
#
_cell.length_a   1.000
_cell.length_b   1.000
_cell.length_c   1.000
_cell.angle_alpha   90.00
_cell.angle_beta   90.00
_cell.angle_gamma   90.00
#
_symmetry.space_group_name_H-M   'P 1'
#
loop_
_entity.id
_entity.type
_entity.pdbx_description
1 polymer ?
#
loop_
_entity_poly.entity_id
_entity_poly.type
_entity_poly.pdbx_seq_one_letter_code
_entity_poly.pdbx_strand_id
1 'polypeptide(L)'
;QQIEGGPRTKHGGADDADNSGTLSYVRIEFAGYPFQKDKEINGLTFGSVGSGTQIDHVQVSYSNDDSFEWFGGTVNCKYLVAYKGWDDDFDTDNGFSGKVQYGLSLRDSKIADTSQSNGFESDNCADGATVDPRTKATFSNITFVGPKVLDDKFQNTTDYITAGAYNPNNGSALGKFQSAMQIRRSSNLNCI
;
A
#
# COMPACT_ATOMS: atom_id res chain seq x y z
N GLN A 1 -12.92 -6.13 -13.05
CA GLN A 1 -12.58 -5.59 -11.73
C GLN A 1 -12.92 -4.11 -11.62
N GLN A 2 -12.83 -3.54 -10.46
CA GLN A 2 -13.11 -2.13 -10.19
C GLN A 2 -12.18 -1.65 -9.09
N ILE A 3 -11.52 -0.53 -9.31
CA ILE A 3 -10.79 0.19 -8.27
C ILE A 3 -11.75 1.08 -7.48
N GLU A 4 -11.31 1.63 -6.39
CA GLU A 4 -12.04 2.58 -5.58
C GLU A 4 -12.26 3.94 -6.28
N GLY A 5 -13.05 4.83 -5.72
CA GLY A 5 -13.15 6.23 -6.17
C GLY A 5 -14.21 6.57 -7.20
N GLY A 6 -15.23 5.75 -7.43
CA GLY A 6 -16.40 6.22 -8.17
C GLY A 6 -16.91 5.35 -9.33
N PRO A 7 -17.90 5.82 -10.10
CA PRO A 7 -18.66 4.96 -11.02
C PRO A 7 -17.93 4.56 -12.31
N ARG A 8 -16.77 5.15 -12.60
CA ARG A 8 -16.01 4.89 -13.83
C ARG A 8 -14.64 4.30 -13.55
N THR A 9 -14.57 3.39 -12.63
CA THR A 9 -13.31 2.80 -12.13
C THR A 9 -13.14 1.33 -12.55
N LYS A 10 -13.90 0.89 -13.55
CA LYS A 10 -13.74 -0.47 -14.10
C LYS A 10 -12.46 -0.57 -14.91
N HIS A 11 -11.74 -1.66 -14.68
CA HIS A 11 -10.50 -1.97 -15.35
C HIS A 11 -10.42 -3.47 -15.65
N GLY A 12 -9.42 -3.88 -16.39
CA GLY A 12 -9.18 -5.25 -16.79
C GLY A 12 -8.96 -5.35 -18.30
N GLY A 13 -8.43 -6.46 -18.72
CA GLY A 13 -8.13 -6.79 -20.11
C GLY A 13 -7.82 -8.27 -20.25
N ALA A 14 -7.38 -8.68 -21.43
CA ALA A 14 -7.00 -10.06 -21.74
C ALA A 14 -5.52 -10.20 -22.08
N ASP A 15 -4.76 -9.11 -22.04
CA ASP A 15 -3.33 -9.09 -22.38
C ASP A 15 -2.49 -8.70 -21.16
N ASP A 16 -1.91 -9.68 -20.52
CA ASP A 16 -1.03 -9.49 -19.36
C ASP A 16 0.29 -8.77 -19.72
N ALA A 17 0.61 -8.66 -21.01
CA ALA A 17 1.79 -7.96 -21.51
C ALA A 17 1.49 -6.54 -22.03
N ASP A 18 0.28 -6.04 -21.81
CA ASP A 18 -0.12 -4.70 -22.24
C ASP A 18 0.89 -3.64 -21.81
N ASN A 19 1.05 -2.65 -22.68
CA ASN A 19 1.93 -1.51 -22.46
C ASN A 19 1.11 -0.21 -22.42
N SER A 20 0.84 0.26 -21.25
CA SER A 20 0.15 1.54 -20.99
C SER A 20 1.10 2.75 -20.96
N GLY A 21 2.38 2.57 -21.31
CA GLY A 21 3.35 3.66 -21.40
C GLY A 21 4.46 3.60 -20.35
N THR A 22 5.01 4.78 -20.05
CA THR A 22 6.14 4.92 -19.10
C THR A 22 5.84 5.99 -18.06
N LEU A 23 6.03 5.64 -16.80
CA LEU A 23 6.01 6.57 -15.66
C LEU A 23 7.36 6.47 -14.94
N SER A 24 8.21 7.50 -15.09
CA SER A 24 9.57 7.50 -14.56
C SER A 24 9.97 8.87 -14.03
N TYR A 25 10.68 8.89 -12.89
CA TYR A 25 11.10 10.10 -12.19
C TYR A 25 9.95 11.03 -11.82
N VAL A 26 8.87 10.47 -11.28
CA VAL A 26 7.67 11.20 -10.89
C VAL A 26 7.54 11.28 -9.38
N ARG A 27 7.10 12.41 -8.88
CA ARG A 27 6.73 12.60 -7.49
C ARG A 27 5.26 13.02 -7.40
N ILE A 28 4.49 12.30 -6.62
CA ILE A 28 3.07 12.54 -6.34
C ILE A 28 2.98 12.95 -4.88
N GLU A 29 2.34 14.07 -4.59
CA GLU A 29 2.26 14.61 -3.24
C GLU A 29 0.84 15.03 -2.88
N PHE A 30 0.43 14.73 -1.63
CA PHE A 30 -0.86 15.12 -1.06
C PHE A 30 -2.07 14.60 -1.87
N ALA A 31 -1.92 13.46 -2.52
CA ALA A 31 -3.01 12.76 -3.16
C ALA A 31 -3.88 12.01 -2.13
N GLY A 32 -4.96 11.41 -2.57
CA GLY A 32 -5.85 10.66 -1.70
C GLY A 32 -7.05 11.49 -1.26
N TYR A 33 -8.13 11.41 -2.02
CA TYR A 33 -9.39 12.07 -1.67
C TYR A 33 -10.36 11.03 -1.08
N PRO A 34 -10.88 11.23 0.12
CA PRO A 34 -11.88 10.35 0.70
C PRO A 34 -13.22 10.55 -0.02
N PHE A 35 -13.48 9.72 -1.02
CA PHE A 35 -14.71 9.80 -1.82
C PHE A 35 -15.93 9.34 -1.03
N GLN A 36 -15.79 8.28 -0.25
CA GLN A 36 -16.77 7.75 0.68
C GLN A 36 -16.02 7.09 1.84
N LYS A 37 -16.71 6.78 2.91
CA LYS A 37 -16.17 5.95 3.98
C LYS A 37 -15.74 4.59 3.41
N ASP A 38 -14.52 4.18 3.71
CA ASP A 38 -13.90 2.94 3.23
C ASP A 38 -13.82 2.87 1.69
N LYS A 39 -13.67 4.04 1.03
CA LYS A 39 -13.43 4.21 -0.42
C LYS A 39 -12.69 5.49 -0.67
N GLU A 40 -11.45 5.47 -0.41
CA GLU A 40 -10.52 6.54 -0.59
C GLU A 40 -9.82 6.41 -1.97
N ILE A 41 -9.14 7.45 -2.39
CA ILE A 41 -8.30 7.43 -3.59
C ILE A 41 -6.84 7.37 -3.12
N ASN A 42 -6.11 6.41 -3.62
CA ASN A 42 -4.71 6.20 -3.28
C ASN A 42 -3.78 7.26 -3.88
N GLY A 43 -2.56 7.26 -3.45
CA GLY A 43 -1.51 8.08 -4.05
C GLY A 43 -1.25 7.72 -5.51
N LEU A 44 -1.04 6.44 -5.78
CA LEU A 44 -0.92 5.90 -7.13
C LEU A 44 -1.60 4.54 -7.21
N THR A 45 -2.67 4.47 -7.98
CA THR A 45 -3.46 3.25 -8.18
C THR A 45 -3.17 2.62 -9.54
N PHE A 46 -2.95 1.31 -9.56
CA PHE A 46 -2.77 0.51 -10.78
C PHE A 46 -3.95 -0.43 -10.98
N GLY A 47 -4.75 -0.20 -12.00
CA GLY A 47 -5.89 -1.05 -12.36
C GLY A 47 -5.54 -2.02 -13.48
N SER A 48 -5.18 -3.26 -13.19
CA SER A 48 -4.83 -4.31 -14.16
C SER A 48 -3.78 -3.89 -15.20
N VAL A 49 -2.75 -3.19 -14.77
CA VAL A 49 -1.68 -2.72 -15.67
C VAL A 49 -0.77 -3.89 -16.07
N GLY A 50 -0.48 -4.00 -17.36
CA GLY A 50 0.28 -5.10 -17.94
C GLY A 50 1.80 -4.95 -17.80
N SER A 51 2.52 -6.05 -17.97
CA SER A 51 3.97 -6.14 -17.75
C SER A 51 4.82 -5.39 -18.78
N GLY A 52 4.25 -4.97 -19.89
CA GLY A 52 4.93 -4.11 -20.89
C GLY A 52 5.06 -2.66 -20.45
N THR A 53 4.33 -2.24 -19.42
CA THR A 53 4.37 -0.87 -18.88
C THR A 53 5.63 -0.67 -18.02
N GLN A 54 6.28 0.47 -18.19
CA GLN A 54 7.48 0.81 -17.43
C GLN A 54 7.14 1.75 -16.27
N ILE A 55 7.44 1.30 -15.04
CA ILE A 55 7.24 2.09 -13.81
C ILE A 55 8.53 2.07 -13.01
N ASP A 56 9.17 3.22 -12.87
CA ASP A 56 10.37 3.34 -12.05
C ASP A 56 10.59 4.75 -11.48
N HIS A 57 11.35 4.83 -10.39
CA HIS A 57 11.72 6.09 -9.73
C HIS A 57 10.48 6.95 -9.43
N VAL A 58 9.49 6.36 -8.78
CA VAL A 58 8.26 7.05 -8.37
C VAL A 58 8.24 7.20 -6.86
N GLN A 59 7.98 8.42 -6.41
CA GLN A 59 7.76 8.73 -5.00
C GLN A 59 6.31 9.18 -4.79
N VAL A 60 5.64 8.59 -3.81
CA VAL A 60 4.37 9.08 -3.28
C VAL A 60 4.60 9.63 -1.89
N SER A 61 4.15 10.85 -1.63
CA SER A 61 4.34 11.54 -0.35
C SER A 61 3.01 12.04 0.17
N TYR A 62 2.75 11.78 1.45
CA TYR A 62 1.58 12.30 2.15
C TYR A 62 0.27 11.93 1.45
N SER A 63 0.15 10.71 0.94
CA SER A 63 -1.13 10.20 0.50
C SER A 63 -2.10 10.14 1.67
N ASN A 64 -3.37 10.47 1.47
CA ASN A 64 -4.40 10.35 2.49
C ASN A 64 -5.04 8.96 2.53
N ASP A 65 -4.49 8.05 1.79
CA ASP A 65 -4.80 6.63 1.73
C ASP A 65 -3.51 5.90 1.39
N ASP A 66 -3.58 4.74 0.73
CA ASP A 66 -2.38 4.01 0.33
C ASP A 66 -1.42 4.85 -0.49
N SER A 67 -0.14 4.59 -0.33
CA SER A 67 0.85 5.22 -1.19
C SER A 67 0.83 4.61 -2.59
N PHE A 68 0.88 3.29 -2.67
CA PHE A 68 0.80 2.53 -3.93
C PHE A 68 -0.18 1.37 -3.76
N GLU A 69 -1.16 1.26 -4.65
CA GLU A 69 -2.09 0.14 -4.65
C GLU A 69 -2.25 -0.51 -6.03
N TRP A 70 -2.20 -1.84 -6.08
CA TRP A 70 -2.34 -2.65 -7.29
C TRP A 70 -3.60 -3.51 -7.24
N PHE A 71 -4.58 -3.17 -8.03
CA PHE A 71 -5.77 -3.98 -8.28
C PHE A 71 -5.56 -4.88 -9.49
N GLY A 72 -4.98 -6.06 -9.28
CA GLY A 72 -4.67 -7.00 -10.36
C GLY A 72 -3.54 -6.51 -11.30
N GLY A 73 -3.36 -7.24 -12.39
CA GLY A 73 -2.34 -6.93 -13.39
C GLY A 73 -0.98 -7.59 -13.11
N THR A 74 -0.01 -7.24 -13.95
CA THR A 74 1.30 -7.91 -14.02
C THR A 74 2.47 -6.92 -14.10
N VAL A 75 2.21 -5.63 -13.93
CA VAL A 75 3.23 -4.58 -14.07
C VAL A 75 4.41 -4.79 -13.11
N ASN A 76 5.61 -4.51 -13.59
CA ASN A 76 6.82 -4.55 -12.77
C ASN A 76 7.27 -3.13 -12.44
N CYS A 77 7.54 -2.89 -11.16
CA CYS A 77 7.94 -1.57 -10.65
C CYS A 77 9.30 -1.62 -9.98
N LYS A 78 10.08 -0.54 -10.09
CA LYS A 78 11.37 -0.41 -9.40
C LYS A 78 11.55 0.98 -8.81
N TYR A 79 12.35 1.04 -7.73
CA TYR A 79 12.72 2.30 -7.09
C TYR A 79 11.52 3.14 -6.67
N LEU A 80 10.66 2.52 -5.88
CA LEU A 80 9.49 3.18 -5.33
C LEU A 80 9.76 3.71 -3.93
N VAL A 81 9.25 4.89 -3.63
CA VAL A 81 9.34 5.50 -2.30
C VAL A 81 7.94 5.87 -1.82
N ALA A 82 7.50 5.23 -0.74
CA ALA A 82 6.32 5.63 0.01
C ALA A 82 6.76 6.48 1.21
N TYR A 83 6.33 7.73 1.25
CA TYR A 83 6.78 8.69 2.24
C TYR A 83 5.61 9.27 3.02
N LYS A 84 5.44 8.81 4.26
CA LYS A 84 4.46 9.34 5.21
C LYS A 84 3.02 9.30 4.71
N GLY A 85 2.63 8.20 4.07
CA GLY A 85 1.24 7.93 3.72
C GLY A 85 0.37 7.69 4.96
N TRP A 86 -0.93 7.77 4.79
CA TRP A 86 -1.88 7.56 5.88
C TRP A 86 -2.16 6.08 6.08
N ASP A 87 -2.56 5.36 5.05
CA ASP A 87 -2.85 3.93 5.14
C ASP A 87 -1.64 3.09 4.73
N ASP A 88 -1.75 2.13 3.88
CA ASP A 88 -0.67 1.21 3.57
C ASP A 88 0.37 1.83 2.62
N ASP A 89 1.61 1.37 2.69
CA ASP A 89 2.64 1.89 1.80
C ASP A 89 2.63 1.17 0.46
N PHE A 90 2.38 -0.14 0.47
CA PHE A 90 2.28 -0.99 -0.72
C PHE A 90 1.14 -1.98 -0.52
N ASP A 91 0.00 -1.75 -1.14
CA ASP A 91 -1.14 -2.67 -1.11
C ASP A 91 -1.31 -3.43 -2.43
N THR A 92 -1.62 -4.71 -2.34
CA THR A 92 -1.81 -5.59 -3.50
C THR A 92 -3.08 -6.41 -3.36
N ASP A 93 -3.94 -6.34 -4.38
CA ASP A 93 -5.24 -6.97 -4.36
C ASP A 93 -5.64 -7.55 -5.73
N ASN A 94 -6.72 -8.28 -5.74
CA ASN A 94 -7.48 -8.69 -6.93
C ASN A 94 -6.65 -9.38 -8.02
N GLY A 95 -5.67 -10.20 -7.62
CA GLY A 95 -4.88 -11.01 -8.54
C GLY A 95 -3.63 -10.33 -9.09
N PHE A 96 -3.13 -9.29 -8.44
CA PHE A 96 -1.85 -8.71 -8.83
C PHE A 96 -0.72 -9.73 -8.73
N SER A 97 0.04 -9.88 -9.81
CA SER A 97 1.13 -10.86 -9.91
C SER A 97 2.44 -10.28 -10.44
N GLY A 98 2.55 -8.98 -10.46
CA GLY A 98 3.77 -8.25 -10.84
C GLY A 98 4.88 -8.32 -9.80
N LYS A 99 5.96 -7.60 -10.07
CA LYS A 99 7.16 -7.56 -9.22
C LYS A 99 7.50 -6.13 -8.83
N VAL A 100 7.84 -5.94 -7.56
CA VAL A 100 8.31 -4.66 -7.04
C VAL A 100 9.71 -4.85 -6.45
N GLN A 101 10.65 -4.06 -6.92
CA GLN A 101 12.05 -4.14 -6.48
C GLN A 101 12.60 -2.77 -6.10
N TYR A 102 13.40 -2.73 -5.03
CA TYR A 102 13.97 -1.51 -4.47
C TYR A 102 12.90 -0.52 -4.01
N GLY A 103 12.09 -0.95 -3.07
CA GLY A 103 11.10 -0.12 -2.41
C GLY A 103 11.59 0.43 -1.07
N LEU A 104 11.19 1.64 -0.76
CA LEU A 104 11.46 2.27 0.52
C LEU A 104 10.16 2.83 1.10
N SER A 105 9.82 2.38 2.29
CA SER A 105 8.74 2.93 3.11
C SER A 105 9.31 3.72 4.27
N LEU A 106 8.88 4.95 4.43
CA LEU A 106 9.26 5.84 5.53
C LEU A 106 7.99 6.36 6.22
N ARG A 107 7.68 5.77 7.38
CA ARG A 107 6.47 6.13 8.15
C ARG A 107 6.71 7.32 9.07
N ASP A 108 5.66 8.09 9.30
CA ASP A 108 5.62 9.12 10.35
C ASP A 108 5.04 8.54 11.64
N SER A 109 5.58 8.96 12.78
CA SER A 109 5.08 8.50 14.09
C SER A 109 3.70 9.07 14.47
N LYS A 110 3.17 9.98 13.67
CA LYS A 110 1.92 10.70 13.95
C LYS A 110 0.86 10.51 12.89
N ILE A 111 1.12 9.68 11.88
CA ILE A 111 0.23 9.50 10.74
C ILE A 111 -0.10 8.02 10.60
N ALA A 112 -1.39 7.70 10.68
CA ALA A 112 -1.93 6.40 10.36
C ALA A 112 -3.44 6.51 10.12
N ASP A 113 -4.00 5.66 9.29
CA ASP A 113 -5.43 5.64 9.04
C ASP A 113 -6.22 4.96 10.16
N THR A 114 -7.52 5.23 10.20
CA THR A 114 -8.45 4.61 11.15
C THR A 114 -8.65 3.12 10.89
N SER A 115 -8.46 2.67 9.66
CA SER A 115 -8.48 1.27 9.25
C SER A 115 -7.30 0.47 9.80
N GLN A 116 -6.22 1.15 10.13
CA GLN A 116 -4.93 0.64 10.60
C GLN A 116 -3.94 0.40 9.45
N SER A 117 -2.82 1.04 9.52
CA SER A 117 -1.85 1.11 8.43
C SER A 117 -0.76 0.04 8.53
N ASN A 118 -0.27 -0.41 7.39
CA ASN A 118 0.83 -1.36 7.30
C ASN A 118 1.92 -0.87 6.33
N GLY A 119 3.03 -1.56 6.30
CA GLY A 119 4.02 -1.38 5.23
C GLY A 119 3.59 -2.07 3.95
N PHE A 120 3.28 -3.38 4.04
CA PHE A 120 2.53 -4.12 3.03
C PHE A 120 1.15 -4.49 3.56
N GLU A 121 0.14 -4.34 2.73
CA GLU A 121 -1.06 -5.16 2.81
C GLU A 121 -1.16 -6.03 1.55
N SER A 122 -1.66 -7.26 1.68
CA SER A 122 -1.86 -8.14 0.52
C SER A 122 -3.11 -8.97 0.71
N ASP A 123 -4.08 -8.72 -0.15
CA ASP A 123 -5.36 -9.42 -0.23
C ASP A 123 -5.54 -10.12 -1.57
N ASN A 124 -6.36 -11.16 -1.60
CA ASN A 124 -6.77 -11.76 -2.87
C ASN A 124 -8.09 -11.18 -3.36
N CYS A 125 -9.01 -10.97 -2.44
CA CYS A 125 -10.29 -10.30 -2.66
C CYS A 125 -10.95 -9.99 -1.32
N ALA A 126 -11.88 -9.06 -1.33
CA ALA A 126 -12.50 -8.50 -0.12
C ALA A 126 -13.13 -9.54 0.82
N ASP A 127 -13.72 -10.62 0.30
CA ASP A 127 -14.34 -11.67 1.09
C ASP A 127 -13.37 -12.81 1.50
N GLY A 128 -12.11 -12.73 1.07
CA GLY A 128 -11.09 -13.75 1.37
C GLY A 128 -11.22 -15.04 0.59
N ALA A 129 -12.05 -15.09 -0.44
CA ALA A 129 -12.20 -16.29 -1.26
C ALA A 129 -10.93 -16.62 -2.06
N THR A 130 -10.77 -17.89 -2.39
CA THR A 130 -9.70 -18.37 -3.26
C THR A 130 -10.09 -18.25 -4.72
N VAL A 131 -10.24 -17.04 -5.22
CA VAL A 131 -10.56 -16.77 -6.63
C VAL A 131 -9.30 -16.59 -7.45
N ASP A 132 -9.33 -17.01 -8.70
CA ASP A 132 -8.23 -16.79 -9.66
C ASP A 132 -8.52 -15.60 -10.59
N PRO A 133 -7.48 -14.90 -11.02
CA PRO A 133 -6.08 -15.08 -10.64
C PRO A 133 -5.84 -14.70 -9.17
N ARG A 134 -4.98 -15.49 -8.51
CA ARG A 134 -4.56 -15.19 -7.12
C ARG A 134 -3.60 -14.01 -7.09
N THR A 135 -3.77 -13.13 -6.11
CA THR A 135 -2.74 -12.15 -5.78
C THR A 135 -1.45 -12.88 -5.41
N LYS A 136 -0.41 -12.65 -6.18
CA LYS A 136 0.87 -13.34 -6.10
C LYS A 136 2.02 -12.40 -6.41
N ALA A 137 2.04 -11.27 -5.75
CA ALA A 137 3.09 -10.27 -5.90
C ALA A 137 4.46 -10.82 -5.47
N THR A 138 5.52 -10.32 -6.09
CA THR A 138 6.90 -10.58 -5.66
C THR A 138 7.57 -9.27 -5.30
N PHE A 139 7.96 -9.14 -4.05
CA PHE A 139 8.74 -8.01 -3.56
C PHE A 139 10.18 -8.42 -3.28
N SER A 140 11.15 -7.60 -3.67
CA SER A 140 12.55 -7.82 -3.35
C SER A 140 13.29 -6.52 -3.03
N ASN A 141 14.25 -6.60 -2.11
CA ASN A 141 15.06 -5.44 -1.70
C ASN A 141 14.18 -4.28 -1.20
N ILE A 142 13.27 -4.56 -0.28
CA ILE A 142 12.38 -3.56 0.32
C ILE A 142 12.89 -3.19 1.71
N THR A 143 12.85 -1.91 2.02
CA THR A 143 13.17 -1.40 3.36
C THR A 143 11.96 -0.70 3.95
N PHE A 144 11.54 -1.15 5.12
CA PHE A 144 10.54 -0.46 5.93
C PHE A 144 11.19 0.26 7.09
N VAL A 145 10.94 1.55 7.19
CA VAL A 145 11.27 2.35 8.37
C VAL A 145 9.96 2.70 9.05
N GLY A 146 9.61 1.91 10.05
CA GLY A 146 8.39 2.10 10.83
C GLY A 146 8.38 3.41 11.62
N PRO A 147 7.29 3.72 12.30
CA PRO A 147 7.17 4.92 13.10
C PRO A 147 8.25 4.95 14.18
N LYS A 148 9.12 5.95 14.13
CA LYS A 148 10.19 6.07 15.12
C LYS A 148 9.62 6.50 16.46
N VAL A 149 9.84 5.68 17.47
CA VAL A 149 9.57 6.07 18.86
C VAL A 149 10.71 6.95 19.36
N LEU A 150 10.40 8.16 19.76
CA LEU A 150 11.37 9.15 20.27
C LEU A 150 11.40 9.17 21.81
N ASP A 151 10.82 8.18 22.46
CA ASP A 151 10.80 8.04 23.90
C ASP A 151 11.82 6.97 24.34
N ASP A 152 12.83 7.37 25.07
CA ASP A 152 13.86 6.49 25.61
C ASP A 152 13.34 5.55 26.72
N LYS A 153 12.14 5.83 27.23
CA LYS A 153 11.43 5.01 28.23
C LYS A 153 10.37 4.10 27.61
N PHE A 154 10.28 4.07 26.29
CA PHE A 154 9.28 3.26 25.60
C PHE A 154 9.31 1.81 26.05
N GLN A 155 8.14 1.30 26.41
CA GLN A 155 7.90 -0.09 26.71
C GLN A 155 6.87 -0.66 25.74
N ASN A 156 7.22 -1.73 25.05
CA ASN A 156 6.29 -2.41 24.15
C ASN A 156 5.27 -3.25 24.95
N THR A 157 4.46 -2.58 25.75
CA THR A 157 3.39 -3.19 26.52
C THR A 157 2.06 -2.50 26.21
N THR A 158 0.97 -3.26 26.27
CA THR A 158 -0.38 -2.73 26.07
C THR A 158 -0.67 -1.58 27.03
N ASP A 159 -0.29 -1.72 28.29
CA ASP A 159 -0.56 -0.71 29.32
C ASP A 159 0.17 0.60 29.03
N TYR A 160 1.43 0.54 28.62
CA TYR A 160 2.21 1.72 28.25
C TYR A 160 1.61 2.42 27.04
N ILE A 161 1.20 1.68 26.03
CA ILE A 161 0.63 2.20 24.79
C ILE A 161 -0.75 2.81 25.07
N THR A 162 -1.60 2.14 25.85
CA THR A 162 -2.95 2.60 26.15
C THR A 162 -3.01 3.74 27.16
N ALA A 163 -2.02 3.85 28.02
CA ALA A 163 -1.93 4.96 28.97
C ALA A 163 -1.68 6.33 28.30
N GLY A 164 -1.46 6.35 27.00
CA GLY A 164 -1.29 7.57 26.22
C GLY A 164 0.03 8.31 26.46
N ALA A 165 0.97 7.71 27.20
CA ALA A 165 2.29 8.27 27.38
C ALA A 165 3.05 8.36 26.07
N TYR A 166 2.84 7.38 25.21
CA TYR A 166 3.30 7.38 23.85
C TYR A 166 2.39 6.54 22.96
N ASN A 167 1.81 7.14 21.94
CA ASN A 167 1.12 6.43 20.88
C ASN A 167 1.86 6.69 19.58
N PRO A 168 2.57 5.71 19.00
CA PRO A 168 3.34 5.92 17.78
C PRO A 168 2.48 6.35 16.60
N ASN A 169 1.19 6.07 16.65
CA ASN A 169 0.25 6.39 15.59
C ASN A 169 -0.67 7.55 15.93
N ASN A 170 -0.21 8.42 16.81
CA ASN A 170 -0.82 9.71 17.07
C ASN A 170 -2.26 9.70 17.54
N GLY A 171 -2.77 8.66 18.06
CA GLY A 171 -3.96 8.88 18.79
C GLY A 171 -5.24 8.43 18.21
N SER A 172 -6.16 8.67 19.01
CA SER A 172 -7.46 8.11 19.12
C SER A 172 -8.35 8.14 17.88
N ALA A 173 -8.14 9.09 17.02
CA ALA A 173 -8.99 9.25 15.84
C ALA A 173 -8.36 8.68 14.55
N LEU A 174 -7.07 8.44 14.57
CA LEU A 174 -6.29 8.15 13.38
C LEU A 174 -5.82 6.70 13.26
N GLY A 175 -6.23 5.81 14.12
CA GLY A 175 -5.79 4.42 14.05
C GLY A 175 -4.32 4.19 14.40
N LYS A 176 -3.73 3.11 13.94
CA LYS A 176 -2.39 2.68 14.33
C LYS A 176 -1.65 2.02 13.18
N PHE A 177 -0.38 2.32 13.02
CA PHE A 177 0.51 1.49 12.24
C PHE A 177 0.69 0.14 12.94
N GLN A 178 0.33 -0.93 12.29
CA GLN A 178 0.30 -2.26 12.90
C GLN A 178 1.55 -3.08 12.62
N SER A 179 1.85 -3.26 11.35
CA SER A 179 2.89 -4.21 10.97
C SER A 179 3.65 -3.75 9.73
N ALA A 180 4.87 -4.26 9.60
CA ALA A 180 5.59 -4.11 8.33
C ALA A 180 4.91 -4.88 7.20
N MET A 181 4.23 -5.98 7.52
CA MET A 181 3.61 -6.86 6.53
C MET A 181 2.33 -7.47 7.08
N GLN A 182 1.23 -7.28 6.37
CA GLN A 182 -0.05 -7.95 6.62
C GLN A 182 -0.47 -8.73 5.37
N ILE A 183 -0.40 -10.05 5.46
CA ILE A 183 -0.78 -10.96 4.37
C ILE A 183 -2.04 -11.68 4.80
N ARG A 184 -3.13 -11.49 4.08
CA ARG A 184 -4.44 -12.01 4.47
C ARG A 184 -5.29 -12.43 3.26
N ARG A 185 -6.51 -12.87 3.52
CA ARG A 185 -7.56 -13.12 2.51
C ARG A 185 -7.06 -13.92 1.31
N SER A 186 -6.36 -15.04 1.60
CA SER A 186 -5.90 -15.99 0.59
C SER A 186 -4.89 -15.49 -0.44
N SER A 187 -4.24 -14.35 -0.20
CA SER A 187 -3.12 -13.90 -1.03
C SER A 187 -1.89 -14.82 -0.89
N ASN A 188 -0.97 -14.74 -1.84
CA ASN A 188 0.24 -15.55 -1.90
C ASN A 188 1.44 -14.67 -2.25
N LEU A 189 1.93 -13.94 -1.27
CA LEU A 189 3.03 -12.99 -1.43
C LEU A 189 4.40 -13.68 -1.42
N ASN A 190 5.31 -13.26 -2.29
CA ASN A 190 6.71 -13.66 -2.25
C ASN A 190 7.58 -12.46 -1.85
N CYS A 191 8.47 -12.67 -0.87
CA CYS A 191 9.46 -11.68 -0.45
C CYS A 191 10.86 -12.28 -0.56
N ILE A 192 11.79 -11.58 -1.22
CA ILE A 192 13.15 -12.05 -1.52
C ILE A 192 14.16 -10.98 -1.09
#